data_1a684e858d134f86de7d9686036335b7
#
_entry.id   1a684e858d134f86de7d9686036335b7
#
_cell.length_a   1.000
_cell.length_b   1.000
_cell.length_c   1.000
_cell.angle_alpha   90.00
_cell.angle_beta   90.00
_cell.angle_gamma   90.00
#
_symmetry.space_group_name_H-M   'P 1'
#
loop_
_entity.id
_entity.type
_entity.pdbx_description
1 polymer ?
#
loop_
_entity_poly.entity_id
_entity_poly.type
_entity_poly.pdbx_seq_one_letter_code
_entity_poly.pdbx_strand_id
1 'polypeptide(L)'
;MNKKHIVVLGLDNFGMSTIKQLSKYNCETLAIDKRMERVEIADEYATYAMQINMQDIDDFEELSLDSYDIAVITFSDIQTSILAALVCKEKKIPLVIAKANDETHKKILEKMDVDKIILPEEDGGIKLAKSIMDKSIIEMIDLSEKYSIVELNVSEKWINKTLAELRL
;
A
#
# COMPACT_ATOMS: atom_id res chain seq x y z
N MET A 1 12.40 -4.47 20.29
CA MET A 1 11.26 -3.88 19.59
C MET A 1 10.14 -4.90 19.60
N ASN A 2 8.94 -4.53 20.05
CA ASN A 2 7.79 -5.44 19.98
C ASN A 2 7.49 -5.77 18.51
N LYS A 3 7.09 -7.00 18.26
CA LYS A 3 6.67 -7.47 16.94
C LYS A 3 5.38 -6.73 16.57
N LYS A 4 5.30 -6.16 15.36
CA LYS A 4 4.09 -5.47 14.90
C LYS A 4 3.05 -6.46 14.45
N HIS A 5 1.79 -6.19 14.78
CA HIS A 5 0.62 -6.96 14.36
C HIS A 5 -0.09 -6.18 13.24
N ILE A 6 -0.18 -6.78 12.06
CA ILE A 6 -0.67 -6.12 10.86
C ILE A 6 -1.80 -6.95 10.25
N VAL A 7 -2.96 -6.35 10.02
CA VAL A 7 -4.03 -6.98 9.27
C VAL A 7 -4.10 -6.40 7.85
N VAL A 8 -4.20 -7.26 6.84
CA VAL A 8 -4.40 -6.89 5.43
C VAL A 8 -5.78 -7.35 4.99
N LEU A 9 -6.65 -6.40 4.74
CA LEU A 9 -8.04 -6.56 4.36
C LEU A 9 -8.20 -6.40 2.85
N GLY A 10 -8.45 -7.51 2.17
CA GLY A 10 -8.44 -7.65 0.72
C GLY A 10 -7.08 -8.14 0.20
N LEU A 11 -7.13 -9.12 -0.70
CA LEU A 11 -5.94 -9.72 -1.30
C LEU A 11 -5.99 -9.56 -2.83
N ASP A 12 -6.26 -8.33 -3.28
CA ASP A 12 -6.04 -7.97 -4.68
C ASP A 12 -4.52 -8.01 -5.00
N ASN A 13 -4.12 -7.61 -6.18
CA ASN A 13 -2.70 -7.66 -6.55
C ASN A 13 -1.82 -6.83 -5.61
N PHE A 14 -2.35 -5.70 -5.12
CA PHE A 14 -1.62 -4.84 -4.19
C PHE A 14 -1.53 -5.47 -2.79
N GLY A 15 -2.66 -5.96 -2.24
CA GLY A 15 -2.71 -6.63 -0.94
C GLY A 15 -1.84 -7.89 -0.89
N MET A 16 -1.91 -8.71 -1.95
CA MET A 16 -1.07 -9.91 -2.07
C MET A 16 0.42 -9.55 -2.12
N SER A 17 0.80 -8.51 -2.89
CA SER A 17 2.19 -8.05 -2.94
C SER A 17 2.66 -7.52 -1.59
N THR A 18 1.78 -6.84 -0.86
CA THR A 18 2.05 -6.34 0.49
C THR A 18 2.33 -7.49 1.45
N ILE A 19 1.48 -8.53 1.49
CA ILE A 19 1.69 -9.72 2.34
C ILE A 19 3.01 -10.41 2.00
N LYS A 20 3.28 -10.67 0.71
CA LYS A 20 4.54 -11.27 0.26
C LYS A 20 5.78 -10.48 0.69
N GLN A 21 5.69 -9.16 0.71
CA GLN A 21 6.81 -8.35 1.16
C GLN A 21 6.90 -8.32 2.69
N LEU A 22 5.77 -8.24 3.42
CA LEU A 22 5.74 -8.26 4.88
C LEU A 22 6.30 -9.57 5.46
N SER A 23 6.17 -10.71 4.77
CA SER A 23 6.74 -11.99 5.21
C SER A 23 8.27 -11.98 5.38
N LYS A 24 8.96 -11.00 4.79
CA LYS A 24 10.42 -10.82 4.93
C LYS A 24 10.80 -10.01 6.17
N TYR A 25 9.83 -9.47 6.89
CA TYR A 25 10.07 -8.64 8.08
C TYR A 25 9.61 -9.36 9.35
N ASN A 26 10.13 -8.93 10.49
CA ASN A 26 9.73 -9.46 11.80
C ASN A 26 8.40 -8.84 12.26
N CYS A 27 7.28 -9.30 11.70
CA CYS A 27 5.91 -8.90 12.05
C CYS A 27 4.98 -10.11 12.05
N GLU A 28 3.83 -9.97 12.70
CA GLU A 28 2.71 -10.91 12.58
C GLU A 28 1.66 -10.34 11.66
N THR A 29 1.17 -11.17 10.73
CA THR A 29 0.23 -10.73 9.71
C THR A 29 -1.02 -11.60 9.70
N LEU A 30 -2.19 -10.95 9.56
CA LEU A 30 -3.45 -11.60 9.21
C LEU A 30 -3.85 -11.13 7.82
N ALA A 31 -4.10 -12.08 6.93
CA ALA A 31 -4.54 -11.82 5.55
C ALA A 31 -5.99 -12.28 5.38
N ILE A 32 -6.87 -11.39 4.88
CA ILE A 32 -8.29 -11.68 4.74
C ILE A 32 -8.78 -11.35 3.32
N ASP A 33 -9.47 -12.30 2.70
CA ASP A 33 -10.21 -12.09 1.43
C ASP A 33 -11.44 -12.99 1.40
N LYS A 34 -12.44 -12.64 0.60
CA LYS A 34 -13.62 -13.48 0.37
C LYS A 34 -13.35 -14.68 -0.56
N ARG A 35 -12.28 -14.64 -1.34
CA ARG A 35 -11.90 -15.67 -2.32
C ARG A 35 -10.90 -16.64 -1.72
N MET A 36 -11.31 -17.89 -1.60
CA MET A 36 -10.47 -18.95 -1.02
C MET A 36 -9.14 -19.10 -1.75
N GLU A 37 -9.13 -19.01 -3.08
CA GLU A 37 -7.91 -19.11 -3.91
C GLU A 37 -6.84 -18.07 -3.52
N ARG A 38 -7.28 -16.88 -3.09
CA ARG A 38 -6.39 -15.81 -2.65
C ARG A 38 -5.88 -16.05 -1.23
N VAL A 39 -6.75 -16.59 -0.37
CA VAL A 39 -6.42 -16.96 1.00
C VAL A 39 -5.37 -18.07 1.01
N GLU A 40 -5.53 -19.12 0.19
CA GLU A 40 -4.58 -20.22 0.06
C GLU A 40 -3.19 -19.74 -0.38
N ILE A 41 -3.13 -18.80 -1.33
CA ILE A 41 -1.84 -18.21 -1.74
C ILE A 41 -1.23 -17.35 -0.62
N ALA A 42 -2.06 -16.59 0.11
CA ALA A 42 -1.58 -15.71 1.18
C ALA A 42 -1.10 -16.50 2.40
N ASP A 43 -1.65 -17.69 2.65
CA ASP A 43 -1.27 -18.57 3.76
C ASP A 43 0.21 -19.00 3.71
N GLU A 44 0.80 -19.05 2.51
CA GLU A 44 2.24 -19.30 2.35
C GLU A 44 3.13 -18.16 2.90
N TYR A 45 2.58 -16.96 3.07
CA TYR A 45 3.34 -15.74 3.40
C TYR A 45 2.86 -15.04 4.68
N ALA A 46 1.58 -15.19 5.04
CA ALA A 46 1.01 -14.60 6.24
C ALA A 46 1.22 -15.48 7.47
N THR A 47 1.15 -14.90 8.67
CA THR A 47 1.10 -15.68 9.92
C THR A 47 -0.23 -16.42 10.02
N TYR A 48 -1.32 -15.76 9.59
CA TYR A 48 -2.67 -16.31 9.50
C TYR A 48 -3.33 -15.82 8.21
N ALA A 49 -4.13 -16.67 7.58
CA ALA A 49 -4.97 -16.31 6.45
C ALA A 49 -6.39 -16.83 6.67
N MET A 50 -7.39 -15.99 6.39
CA MET A 50 -8.79 -16.33 6.66
C MET A 50 -9.68 -15.93 5.48
N GLN A 51 -10.63 -16.82 5.13
CA GLN A 51 -11.68 -16.49 4.18
C GLN A 51 -12.86 -15.87 4.92
N ILE A 52 -13.12 -14.58 4.68
CA ILE A 52 -14.26 -13.87 5.23
C ILE A 52 -14.87 -12.99 4.14
N ASN A 53 -16.19 -13.03 4.02
CA ASN A 53 -16.93 -12.14 3.12
C ASN A 53 -17.35 -10.88 3.88
N MET A 54 -16.55 -9.86 3.82
CA MET A 54 -16.71 -8.63 4.58
C MET A 54 -17.68 -7.66 3.88
N GLN A 55 -18.96 -8.01 3.82
CA GLN A 55 -20.00 -7.18 3.21
C GLN A 55 -20.86 -6.41 4.21
N ASP A 56 -20.86 -6.84 5.48
CA ASP A 56 -21.60 -6.23 6.57
C ASP A 56 -20.69 -5.94 7.76
N ILE A 57 -21.13 -5.03 8.65
CA ILE A 57 -20.37 -4.66 9.86
C ILE A 57 -20.18 -5.89 10.76
N ASP A 58 -21.18 -6.74 10.87
CA ASP A 58 -21.16 -7.94 11.71
C ASP A 58 -20.01 -8.89 11.32
N ASP A 59 -19.66 -8.96 10.02
CA ASP A 59 -18.54 -9.77 9.53
C ASP A 59 -17.17 -9.33 10.13
N PHE A 60 -17.06 -8.07 10.53
CA PHE A 60 -15.85 -7.52 11.16
C PHE A 60 -15.85 -7.66 12.68
N GLU A 61 -17.02 -7.81 13.32
CA GLU A 61 -17.11 -7.87 14.79
C GLU A 61 -16.49 -9.12 15.37
N GLU A 62 -16.55 -10.24 14.63
CA GLU A 62 -15.93 -11.51 15.02
C GLU A 62 -14.39 -11.45 14.99
N LEU A 63 -13.83 -10.44 14.34
CA LEU A 63 -12.40 -10.21 14.26
C LEU A 63 -11.96 -9.29 15.41
N SER A 64 -11.04 -9.75 16.24
CA SER A 64 -10.41 -8.94 17.30
C SER A 64 -9.45 -7.90 16.70
N LEU A 65 -9.99 -7.00 15.85
CA LEU A 65 -9.19 -6.00 15.10
C LEU A 65 -8.51 -4.97 16.00
N ASP A 66 -9.03 -4.73 17.18
CA ASP A 66 -8.46 -3.88 18.23
C ASP A 66 -7.08 -4.33 18.73
N SER A 67 -6.69 -5.57 18.46
CA SER A 67 -5.38 -6.12 18.81
C SER A 67 -4.27 -5.81 17.79
N TYR A 68 -4.62 -5.21 16.62
CA TYR A 68 -3.68 -4.91 15.55
C TYR A 68 -3.13 -3.48 15.66
N ASP A 69 -1.83 -3.34 15.36
CA ASP A 69 -1.15 -2.03 15.30
C ASP A 69 -1.44 -1.30 13.98
N ILE A 70 -1.63 -2.07 12.90
CA ILE A 70 -1.78 -1.54 11.54
C ILE A 70 -2.86 -2.31 10.80
N ALA A 71 -3.77 -1.59 10.14
CA ALA A 71 -4.67 -2.14 9.13
C ALA A 71 -4.30 -1.62 7.74
N VAL A 72 -4.23 -2.52 6.77
CA VAL A 72 -4.01 -2.20 5.35
C VAL A 72 -5.24 -2.66 4.57
N ILE A 73 -5.99 -1.73 4.00
CA ILE A 73 -7.24 -1.98 3.28
C ILE A 73 -6.96 -1.87 1.79
N THR A 74 -7.20 -2.98 1.05
CA THR A 74 -6.89 -3.06 -0.38
C THR A 74 -8.04 -3.60 -1.23
N PHE A 75 -9.27 -3.54 -0.71
CA PHE A 75 -10.44 -3.97 -1.48
C PHE A 75 -10.61 -3.14 -2.76
N SER A 76 -10.89 -3.83 -3.87
CA SER A 76 -11.25 -3.17 -5.13
C SER A 76 -12.71 -2.70 -5.14
N ASP A 77 -13.57 -3.28 -4.31
CA ASP A 77 -14.94 -2.80 -4.11
C ASP A 77 -14.95 -1.63 -3.13
N ILE A 78 -15.44 -0.47 -3.61
CA ILE A 78 -15.44 0.78 -2.86
C ILE A 78 -16.30 0.67 -1.60
N GLN A 79 -17.46 0.03 -1.68
CA GLN A 79 -18.38 -0.13 -0.54
C GLN A 79 -17.70 -0.92 0.58
N THR A 80 -17.12 -2.07 0.26
CA THR A 80 -16.39 -2.91 1.23
C THR A 80 -15.18 -2.18 1.80
N SER A 81 -14.45 -1.40 0.97
CA SER A 81 -13.30 -0.59 1.42
C SER A 81 -13.71 0.48 2.44
N ILE A 82 -14.80 1.20 2.17
CA ILE A 82 -15.33 2.22 3.07
C ILE A 82 -15.79 1.59 4.40
N LEU A 83 -16.50 0.47 4.32
CA LEU A 83 -16.97 -0.25 5.50
C LEU A 83 -15.78 -0.72 6.36
N ALA A 84 -14.77 -1.31 5.74
CA ALA A 84 -13.54 -1.72 6.43
C ALA A 84 -12.84 -0.54 7.11
N ALA A 85 -12.75 0.60 6.43
CA ALA A 85 -12.14 1.80 6.99
C ALA A 85 -12.91 2.31 8.21
N LEU A 86 -14.25 2.34 8.12
CA LEU A 86 -15.12 2.73 9.24
C LEU A 86 -14.85 1.86 10.47
N VAL A 87 -14.93 0.54 10.31
CA VAL A 87 -14.72 -0.40 11.41
C VAL A 87 -13.31 -0.28 11.99
N CYS A 88 -12.27 -0.21 11.16
CA CYS A 88 -10.90 -0.04 11.63
C CYS A 88 -10.72 1.24 12.48
N LYS A 89 -11.37 2.34 12.09
CA LYS A 89 -11.33 3.60 12.87
C LYS A 89 -12.15 3.49 14.15
N GLU A 90 -13.30 2.84 14.15
CA GLU A 90 -14.11 2.59 15.36
C GLU A 90 -13.38 1.68 16.35
N LYS A 91 -12.68 0.64 15.89
CA LYS A 91 -11.82 -0.23 16.70
C LYS A 91 -10.52 0.45 17.14
N LYS A 92 -10.28 1.71 16.72
CA LYS A 92 -9.13 2.55 17.10
C LYS A 92 -7.77 1.91 16.77
N ILE A 93 -7.68 1.25 15.62
CA ILE A 93 -6.40 0.75 15.14
C ILE A 93 -5.43 1.93 14.96
N PRO A 94 -4.22 1.88 15.53
CA PRO A 94 -3.31 3.03 15.58
C PRO A 94 -2.91 3.60 14.22
N LEU A 95 -2.86 2.76 13.17
CA LEU A 95 -2.53 3.18 11.82
C LEU A 95 -3.41 2.45 10.80
N VAL A 96 -4.28 3.20 10.13
CA VAL A 96 -5.13 2.68 9.06
C VAL A 96 -4.63 3.21 7.72
N ILE A 97 -4.25 2.31 6.83
CA ILE A 97 -3.78 2.61 5.48
C ILE A 97 -4.79 2.05 4.49
N ALA A 98 -5.29 2.84 3.56
CA ALA A 98 -6.23 2.38 2.56
C ALA A 98 -5.76 2.68 1.13
N LYS A 99 -5.98 1.71 0.24
CA LYS A 99 -5.87 1.90 -1.20
C LYS A 99 -7.15 2.56 -1.70
N ALA A 100 -7.04 3.71 -2.34
CA ALA A 100 -8.13 4.31 -3.10
C ALA A 100 -8.06 3.87 -4.57
N ASN A 101 -9.22 3.68 -5.18
CA ASN A 101 -9.33 3.29 -6.60
C ASN A 101 -9.31 4.52 -7.52
N ASP A 102 -9.76 5.66 -7.01
CA ASP A 102 -9.83 6.94 -7.71
C ASP A 102 -9.87 8.11 -6.73
N GLU A 103 -9.83 9.34 -7.25
CA GLU A 103 -9.89 10.58 -6.46
C GLU A 103 -11.19 10.76 -5.67
N THR A 104 -12.32 10.20 -6.12
CA THR A 104 -13.58 10.26 -5.38
C THR A 104 -13.53 9.36 -4.15
N HIS A 105 -13.05 8.14 -4.32
CA HIS A 105 -12.83 7.21 -3.22
C HIS A 105 -11.84 7.77 -2.20
N LYS A 106 -10.72 8.35 -2.65
CA LYS A 106 -9.75 9.02 -1.80
C LYS A 106 -10.39 10.10 -0.92
N LYS A 107 -11.20 11.00 -1.52
CA LYS A 107 -11.90 12.05 -0.77
C LYS A 107 -12.84 11.51 0.31
N ILE A 108 -13.48 10.37 0.07
CA ILE A 108 -14.32 9.72 1.07
C ILE A 108 -13.46 9.22 2.23
N LEU A 109 -12.38 8.50 1.93
CA LEU A 109 -11.45 7.99 2.93
C LEU A 109 -10.79 9.11 3.76
N GLU A 110 -10.46 10.25 3.13
CA GLU A 110 -9.98 11.46 3.83
C GLU A 110 -11.01 12.00 4.83
N LYS A 111 -12.30 11.99 4.46
CA LYS A 111 -13.39 12.43 5.36
C LYS A 111 -13.64 11.47 6.52
N MET A 112 -13.16 10.24 6.42
CA MET A 112 -13.21 9.22 7.47
C MET A 112 -11.94 9.23 8.34
N ASP A 113 -11.07 10.19 8.19
CA ASP A 113 -9.81 10.34 8.92
C ASP A 113 -8.90 9.09 8.80
N VAL A 114 -8.86 8.46 7.60
CA VAL A 114 -7.92 7.39 7.31
C VAL A 114 -6.50 7.97 7.32
N ASP A 115 -5.59 7.34 8.08
CA ASP A 115 -4.29 7.92 8.40
C ASP A 115 -3.35 8.02 7.19
N LYS A 116 -3.48 7.08 6.24
CA LYS A 116 -2.73 7.13 4.99
C LYS A 116 -3.55 6.55 3.84
N ILE A 117 -3.61 7.28 2.74
CA ILE A 117 -4.30 6.84 1.52
C ILE A 117 -3.28 6.77 0.39
N ILE A 118 -3.37 5.72 -0.41
CA ILE A 118 -2.48 5.46 -1.55
C ILE A 118 -3.31 5.23 -2.81
N LEU A 119 -2.79 5.67 -3.95
CA LEU A 119 -3.33 5.45 -5.29
C LEU A 119 -2.25 4.77 -6.16
N PRO A 120 -1.99 3.47 -5.96
CA PRO A 120 -0.85 2.79 -6.58
C PRO A 120 -0.92 2.77 -8.12
N GLU A 121 -2.11 2.74 -8.70
CA GLU A 121 -2.31 2.79 -10.15
C GLU A 121 -1.95 4.17 -10.73
N GLU A 122 -2.32 5.26 -10.05
CA GLU A 122 -1.96 6.63 -10.44
C GLU A 122 -0.46 6.87 -10.28
N ASP A 123 0.08 6.53 -9.10
CA ASP A 123 1.52 6.65 -8.82
C ASP A 123 2.35 5.84 -9.81
N GLY A 124 1.92 4.62 -10.13
CA GLY A 124 2.55 3.76 -11.13
C GLY A 124 2.49 4.35 -12.54
N GLY A 125 1.32 4.90 -12.92
CA GLY A 125 1.13 5.57 -14.21
C GLY A 125 2.02 6.80 -14.38
N ILE A 126 2.12 7.63 -13.36
CA ILE A 126 3.00 8.81 -13.34
C ILE A 126 4.47 8.39 -13.51
N LYS A 127 4.92 7.40 -12.73
CA LYS A 127 6.29 6.88 -12.82
C LYS A 127 6.59 6.31 -14.21
N LEU A 128 5.68 5.54 -14.77
CA LEU A 128 5.82 4.97 -16.11
C LEU A 128 5.92 6.08 -17.16
N ALA A 129 5.03 7.08 -17.12
CA ALA A 129 5.04 8.20 -18.08
C ALA A 129 6.38 8.96 -18.03
N LYS A 130 6.88 9.26 -16.83
CA LYS A 130 8.20 9.90 -16.64
C LYS A 130 9.33 9.06 -17.26
N SER A 131 9.35 7.75 -17.03
CA SER A 131 10.39 6.84 -17.56
C SER A 131 10.35 6.69 -19.09
N ILE A 132 9.18 6.83 -19.71
CA ILE A 132 9.03 6.83 -21.17
C ILE A 132 9.61 8.11 -21.79
N MET A 133 9.38 9.24 -21.13
CA MET A 133 9.82 10.55 -21.64
C MET A 133 11.32 10.77 -21.48
N ASP A 134 11.92 10.23 -20.43
CA ASP A 134 13.37 10.32 -20.20
C ASP A 134 13.96 8.94 -19.88
N LYS A 135 14.53 8.32 -20.92
CA LYS A 135 15.16 6.99 -20.82
C LYS A 135 16.43 6.97 -19.98
N SER A 136 16.99 8.13 -19.62
CA SER A 136 18.15 8.22 -18.73
C SER A 136 17.78 8.02 -17.26
N ILE A 137 16.51 8.25 -16.90
CA ILE A 137 16.03 8.08 -15.53
C ILE A 137 15.80 6.59 -15.25
N ILE A 138 16.52 6.05 -14.28
CA ILE A 138 16.36 4.68 -13.77
C ILE A 138 15.29 4.67 -12.68
N GLU A 139 15.42 5.59 -11.72
CA GLU A 139 14.48 5.74 -10.62
C GLU A 139 14.33 7.22 -10.26
N MET A 140 13.12 7.62 -9.84
CA MET A 140 12.83 8.97 -9.38
C MET A 140 11.92 8.91 -8.15
N ILE A 141 12.34 9.59 -7.08
CA ILE A 141 11.60 9.75 -5.84
C ILE A 141 11.30 11.23 -5.65
N ASP A 142 10.04 11.62 -5.78
CA ASP A 142 9.63 12.99 -5.52
C ASP A 142 9.57 13.22 -4.01
N LEU A 143 10.37 14.14 -3.48
CA LEU A 143 10.37 14.55 -2.07
C LEU A 143 9.35 15.66 -1.81
N SER A 144 9.10 16.50 -2.80
CA SER A 144 8.11 17.57 -2.80
C SER A 144 7.88 18.05 -4.24
N GLU A 145 6.97 19.01 -4.44
CA GLU A 145 6.76 19.66 -5.77
C GLU A 145 8.04 20.27 -6.37
N LYS A 146 9.05 20.55 -5.55
CA LYS A 146 10.29 21.24 -5.97
C LYS A 146 11.53 20.38 -5.95
N TYR A 147 11.50 19.25 -5.28
CA TYR A 147 12.69 18.43 -5.06
C TYR A 147 12.41 16.97 -5.32
N SER A 148 13.30 16.34 -6.09
CA SER A 148 13.28 14.91 -6.37
C SER A 148 14.67 14.32 -6.21
N ILE A 149 14.75 13.06 -5.80
CA ILE A 149 15.97 12.25 -5.91
C ILE A 149 15.85 11.47 -7.21
N VAL A 150 16.86 11.55 -8.07
CA VAL A 150 16.84 10.90 -9.38
C VAL A 150 18.09 10.03 -9.52
N GLU A 151 17.90 8.75 -9.84
CA GLU A 151 18.95 7.86 -10.28
C GLU A 151 19.02 7.89 -11.82
N LEU A 152 20.19 8.23 -12.36
CA LEU A 152 20.40 8.41 -13.78
C LEU A 152 21.49 7.49 -14.30
N ASN A 153 21.33 6.99 -15.53
CA ASN A 153 22.43 6.47 -16.30
C ASN A 153 23.37 7.64 -16.68
N VAL A 154 24.64 7.53 -16.34
CA VAL A 154 25.65 8.55 -16.65
C VAL A 154 25.80 8.66 -18.17
N SER A 155 25.54 9.85 -18.72
CA SER A 155 25.77 10.15 -20.13
C SER A 155 27.27 10.04 -20.45
N GLU A 156 27.63 9.55 -21.65
CA GLU A 156 29.03 9.52 -22.12
C GLU A 156 29.74 10.89 -22.01
N LYS A 157 28.96 11.98 -22.16
CA LYS A 157 29.43 13.36 -22.06
C LYS A 157 29.87 13.74 -20.63
N TRP A 158 29.49 12.97 -19.62
CA TRP A 158 29.79 13.22 -18.20
C TRP A 158 31.00 12.41 -17.71
N ILE A 159 31.42 11.40 -18.48
CA ILE A 159 32.56 10.54 -18.12
C ILE A 159 33.82 11.39 -18.02
N ASN A 160 34.59 11.18 -16.94
CA ASN A 160 35.82 11.92 -16.62
C ASN A 160 35.65 13.44 -16.40
N LYS A 161 34.43 13.90 -16.06
CA LYS A 161 34.18 15.29 -15.66
C LYS A 161 33.74 15.37 -14.22
N THR A 162 34.13 16.45 -13.54
CA THR A 162 33.63 16.79 -12.21
C THR A 162 32.26 17.44 -12.28
N LEU A 163 31.48 17.41 -11.17
CA LEU A 163 30.17 18.08 -11.08
C LEU A 163 30.29 19.59 -11.39
N ALA A 164 31.38 20.24 -10.96
CA ALA A 164 31.65 21.65 -11.21
C ALA A 164 31.84 21.94 -12.70
N GLU A 165 32.53 21.06 -13.45
CA GLU A 165 32.70 21.19 -14.90
C GLU A 165 31.40 20.95 -15.67
N LEU A 166 30.49 20.15 -15.11
CA LEU A 166 29.15 19.90 -15.66
C LEU A 166 28.16 21.00 -15.30
N ARG A 167 28.52 21.89 -14.39
CA ARG A 167 27.64 22.95 -13.83
C ARG A 167 26.36 22.40 -13.22
N LEU A 168 26.45 21.27 -12.54
CA LEU A 168 25.40 20.63 -11.77
C LEU A 168 25.48 21.05 -10.31
#